data_6092881f017818d342d6400b190276c5
#
_entry.id   6092881f017818d342d6400b190276c5
#
_cell.length_a   1.000
_cell.length_b   1.000
_cell.length_c   1.000
_cell.angle_alpha   90.00
_cell.angle_beta   90.00
_cell.angle_gamma   90.00
#
_symmetry.space_group_name_H-M   'P 1'
#
loop_
_entity.id
_entity.type
_entity.pdbx_description
1 polymer ?
#
loop_
_entity_poly.entity_id
_entity_poly.type
_entity_poly.pdbx_seq_one_letter_code
_entity_poly.pdbx_strand_id
1 'polypeptide(L)'
;MVKRVWGRLIGSLAALGLMAGAAAAVTAPILVVDAESGKVLYSQGATDPWYPASITKLMTTYVALDMVRQGKVSLDTLLTVSPAAAAEPPSKMGFKPGTQITLDNALKIIMVKSANDVSWAIGEGLGGSVEASPT
;
A
#
# COMPACT_ATOMS: atom_id res chain seq x y z
N MET A 1 38.51 -55.72 -12.40
CA MET A 1 37.07 -55.70 -12.15
C MET A 1 36.64 -54.31 -11.65
N VAL A 2 37.09 -53.21 -12.28
CA VAL A 2 36.88 -51.80 -11.80
C VAL A 2 36.31 -50.86 -12.88
N LYS A 3 35.99 -51.31 -14.07
CA LYS A 3 35.58 -50.45 -15.20
C LYS A 3 34.05 -50.29 -15.41
N ARG A 4 33.20 -50.79 -14.52
CA ARG A 4 31.71 -50.74 -14.70
C ARG A 4 30.94 -49.78 -13.79
N VAL A 5 31.59 -49.08 -12.86
CA VAL A 5 30.93 -48.23 -11.87
C VAL A 5 30.88 -46.76 -12.30
N TRP A 6 31.76 -46.32 -13.18
CA TRP A 6 31.83 -44.88 -13.55
C TRP A 6 30.80 -44.44 -14.59
N GLY A 7 30.21 -45.37 -15.33
CA GLY A 7 29.21 -45.03 -16.36
C GLY A 7 27.80 -44.71 -15.82
N ARG A 8 27.52 -45.02 -14.53
CA ARG A 8 26.19 -44.80 -13.93
C ARG A 8 26.06 -43.49 -13.14
N LEU A 9 27.17 -42.86 -12.81
CA LEU A 9 27.17 -41.59 -12.04
C LEU A 9 27.03 -40.34 -12.94
N ILE A 10 27.34 -40.44 -14.22
CA ILE A 10 27.25 -39.30 -15.16
C ILE A 10 25.80 -39.09 -15.64
N GLY A 11 24.98 -40.15 -15.67
CA GLY A 11 23.58 -40.07 -16.11
C GLY A 11 22.63 -39.39 -15.11
N SER A 12 22.99 -39.38 -13.81
CA SER A 12 22.13 -38.82 -12.78
C SER A 12 22.30 -37.32 -12.57
N LEU A 13 23.42 -36.72 -13.03
CA LEU A 13 23.60 -35.25 -12.91
C LEU A 13 22.94 -34.46 -14.04
N ALA A 14 22.67 -35.12 -15.19
CA ALA A 14 22.03 -34.45 -16.33
C ALA A 14 20.49 -34.26 -16.16
N ALA A 15 19.86 -35.02 -15.25
CA ALA A 15 18.41 -34.95 -15.04
C ALA A 15 17.98 -33.88 -14.03
N LEU A 16 18.90 -33.30 -13.27
CA LEU A 16 18.58 -32.25 -12.25
C LEU A 16 18.61 -30.83 -12.79
N GLY A 17 19.00 -30.64 -14.05
CA GLY A 17 19.20 -29.31 -14.64
C GLY A 17 18.00 -28.71 -15.38
N LEU A 18 16.86 -29.42 -15.53
CA LEU A 18 15.75 -28.97 -16.37
C LEU A 18 14.47 -28.58 -15.61
N MET A 19 14.54 -28.42 -14.29
CA MET A 19 13.42 -27.87 -13.50
C MET A 19 13.65 -26.42 -13.06
N ALA A 20 14.37 -25.62 -13.86
CA ALA A 20 14.28 -24.18 -13.76
C ALA A 20 12.95 -23.75 -14.42
N GLY A 21 11.84 -23.99 -13.72
CA GLY A 21 10.57 -23.40 -14.09
C GLY A 21 10.79 -21.90 -14.23
N ALA A 22 10.52 -21.34 -15.41
CA ALA A 22 10.49 -19.90 -15.59
C ALA A 22 9.48 -19.36 -14.57
N ALA A 23 9.97 -18.76 -13.48
CA ALA A 23 9.13 -17.96 -12.61
C ALA A 23 8.58 -16.86 -13.51
N ALA A 24 7.31 -16.96 -13.88
CA ALA A 24 6.64 -15.88 -14.58
C ALA A 24 6.80 -14.65 -13.71
N ALA A 25 7.53 -13.65 -14.18
CA ALA A 25 7.66 -12.38 -13.50
C ALA A 25 6.26 -11.79 -13.41
N VAL A 26 5.71 -11.75 -12.19
CA VAL A 26 4.43 -11.11 -11.95
C VAL A 26 4.65 -9.62 -12.16
N THR A 27 4.15 -9.09 -13.27
CA THR A 27 4.26 -7.69 -13.60
C THR A 27 3.21 -6.89 -12.82
N ALA A 28 3.67 -5.88 -12.08
CA ALA A 28 2.78 -4.99 -11.36
C ALA A 28 1.82 -4.26 -12.33
N PRO A 29 0.56 -4.02 -11.94
CA PRO A 29 -0.36 -3.20 -12.71
C PRO A 29 0.18 -1.79 -12.92
N ILE A 30 -0.01 -1.25 -14.11
CA ILE A 30 0.39 0.11 -14.47
C ILE A 30 -0.79 0.79 -15.17
N LEU A 31 -1.12 2.00 -14.72
CA LEU A 31 -2.08 2.88 -15.38
C LEU A 31 -1.48 4.29 -15.49
N VAL A 32 -1.40 4.78 -16.71
CA VAL A 32 -0.96 6.17 -16.98
C VAL A 32 -2.11 6.92 -17.63
N VAL A 33 -2.50 8.02 -17.04
CA VAL A 33 -3.58 8.87 -17.53
C VAL A 33 -3.10 10.31 -17.73
N ASP A 34 -3.65 10.98 -18.71
CA ASP A 34 -3.52 12.42 -18.83
C ASP A 34 -4.38 13.10 -17.77
N ALA A 35 -3.77 13.96 -16.96
CA ALA A 35 -4.40 14.52 -15.77
C ALA A 35 -5.52 15.52 -16.09
N GLU A 36 -5.48 16.16 -17.25
CA GLU A 36 -6.47 17.18 -17.64
C GLU A 36 -7.68 16.53 -18.29
N SER A 37 -7.44 15.63 -19.25
CA SER A 37 -8.51 14.99 -20.03
C SER A 37 -9.03 13.68 -19.47
N GLY A 38 -8.32 13.07 -18.51
CA GLY A 38 -8.60 11.72 -18.01
C GLY A 38 -8.31 10.60 -19.01
N LYS A 39 -7.70 10.94 -20.18
CA LYS A 39 -7.40 9.96 -21.23
C LYS A 39 -6.36 8.96 -20.75
N VAL A 40 -6.65 7.68 -20.91
CA VAL A 40 -5.68 6.61 -20.65
C VAL A 40 -4.62 6.62 -21.74
N LEU A 41 -3.36 6.84 -21.35
CA LEU A 41 -2.19 6.84 -22.23
C LEU A 41 -1.52 5.46 -22.27
N TYR A 42 -1.53 4.73 -21.15
CA TYR A 42 -1.00 3.38 -21.05
C TYR A 42 -1.75 2.59 -19.98
N SER A 43 -1.99 1.31 -20.22
CA SER A 43 -2.66 0.41 -19.29
C SER A 43 -2.07 -0.99 -19.40
N GLN A 44 -1.68 -1.56 -18.26
CA GLN A 44 -1.22 -2.94 -18.13
C GLN A 44 -1.78 -3.51 -16.84
N GLY A 45 -2.66 -4.50 -16.91
CA GLY A 45 -3.27 -5.14 -15.74
C GLY A 45 -3.98 -4.16 -14.78
N ALA A 46 -4.45 -3.00 -15.25
CA ALA A 46 -4.92 -1.91 -14.40
C ALA A 46 -6.17 -2.25 -13.57
N THR A 47 -6.88 -3.31 -13.93
CA THR A 47 -8.06 -3.83 -13.21
C THR A 47 -7.78 -5.16 -12.50
N ASP A 48 -6.55 -5.66 -12.58
CA ASP A 48 -6.19 -6.91 -11.93
C ASP A 48 -6.09 -6.70 -10.41
N PRO A 49 -6.53 -7.68 -9.61
CA PRO A 49 -6.34 -7.63 -8.16
C PRO A 49 -4.87 -7.48 -7.82
N TRP A 50 -4.53 -6.45 -7.02
CA TRP A 50 -3.17 -6.16 -6.62
C TRP A 50 -3.12 -5.56 -5.22
N TYR A 51 -1.95 -5.58 -4.61
CA TYR A 51 -1.70 -4.91 -3.34
C TYR A 51 -1.30 -3.45 -3.59
N PRO A 52 -2.18 -2.47 -3.38
CA PRO A 52 -1.92 -1.08 -3.75
C PRO A 52 -0.91 -0.39 -2.82
N ALA A 53 -0.54 -1.01 -1.70
CA ALA A 53 0.38 -0.46 -0.70
C ALA A 53 0.00 0.99 -0.32
N SER A 54 0.98 1.90 -0.27
CA SER A 54 0.74 3.30 0.14
C SER A 54 -0.06 4.15 -0.86
N ILE A 55 -0.36 3.62 -2.06
CA ILE A 55 -1.29 4.31 -2.99
C ILE A 55 -2.68 4.44 -2.36
N THR A 56 -3.06 3.56 -1.43
CA THR A 56 -4.32 3.68 -0.65
C THR A 56 -4.45 5.04 0.06
N LYS A 57 -3.34 5.68 0.45
CA LYS A 57 -3.37 7.00 1.09
C LYS A 57 -3.85 8.14 0.18
N LEU A 58 -3.78 7.95 -1.14
CA LEU A 58 -4.43 8.86 -2.09
C LEU A 58 -5.96 8.83 -1.92
N MET A 59 -6.53 7.65 -1.70
CA MET A 59 -7.97 7.51 -1.44
C MET A 59 -8.35 8.14 -0.08
N THR A 60 -7.56 7.89 0.97
CA THR A 60 -7.74 8.55 2.28
C THR A 60 -7.74 10.08 2.13
N THR A 61 -6.79 10.61 1.37
CA THR A 61 -6.70 12.06 1.09
C THR A 61 -7.90 12.56 0.31
N TYR A 62 -8.29 11.84 -0.75
CA TYR A 62 -9.43 12.18 -1.58
C TYR A 62 -10.73 12.26 -0.76
N VAL A 63 -11.02 11.23 0.03
CA VAL A 63 -12.23 11.19 0.87
C VAL A 63 -12.22 12.32 1.89
N ALA A 64 -11.09 12.56 2.57
CA ALA A 64 -10.97 13.65 3.55
C ALA A 64 -11.21 15.03 2.92
N LEU A 65 -10.61 15.30 1.75
CA LEU A 65 -10.81 16.56 1.02
C LEU A 65 -12.23 16.71 0.47
N ASP A 66 -12.86 15.60 0.07
CA ASP A 66 -14.26 15.62 -0.35
C ASP A 66 -15.21 15.95 0.83
N MET A 67 -14.94 15.42 2.02
CA MET A 67 -15.67 15.78 3.25
C MET A 67 -15.48 17.26 3.60
N VAL A 68 -14.28 17.81 3.43
CA VAL A 68 -14.03 19.26 3.60
C VAL A 68 -14.82 20.07 2.58
N ARG A 69 -14.81 19.67 1.30
CA ARG A 69 -15.58 20.31 0.24
C ARG A 69 -17.08 20.30 0.50
N GLN A 70 -17.60 19.24 1.11
CA GLN A 70 -19.00 19.11 1.51
C GLN A 70 -19.33 19.85 2.83
N GLY A 71 -18.37 20.50 3.48
CA GLY A 71 -18.55 21.19 4.75
C GLY A 71 -18.80 20.27 5.96
N LYS A 72 -18.56 18.96 5.82
CA LYS A 72 -18.75 17.98 6.90
C LYS A 72 -17.66 18.08 7.97
N VAL A 73 -16.46 18.44 7.56
CA VAL A 73 -15.28 18.67 8.40
C VAL A 73 -14.53 19.89 7.87
N SER A 74 -13.57 20.43 8.62
CA SER A 74 -12.68 21.48 8.16
C SER A 74 -11.22 21.02 8.20
N LEU A 75 -10.33 21.74 7.53
CA LEU A 75 -8.89 21.49 7.61
C LEU A 75 -8.34 21.70 9.04
N ASP A 76 -9.04 22.50 9.87
CA ASP A 76 -8.70 22.72 11.27
C ASP A 76 -9.26 21.64 12.21
N THR A 77 -10.07 20.70 11.71
CA THR A 77 -10.59 19.58 12.51
C THR A 77 -9.44 18.86 13.20
N LEU A 78 -9.54 18.72 14.53
CA LEU A 78 -8.54 18.04 15.33
C LEU A 78 -8.77 16.51 15.29
N LEU A 79 -7.74 15.81 14.93
CA LEU A 79 -7.65 14.34 14.95
C LEU A 79 -6.82 13.93 16.15
N THR A 80 -7.27 12.92 16.89
CA THR A 80 -6.52 12.39 18.05
C THR A 80 -5.88 11.07 17.65
N VAL A 81 -4.56 10.95 17.89
CA VAL A 81 -3.84 9.70 17.67
C VAL A 81 -4.25 8.71 18.76
N SER A 82 -4.93 7.64 18.37
CA SER A 82 -5.35 6.57 19.28
C SER A 82 -4.18 5.65 19.66
N PRO A 83 -4.32 4.81 20.69
CA PRO A 83 -3.35 3.73 20.95
C PRO A 83 -3.17 2.80 19.76
N ALA A 84 -4.24 2.50 19.00
CA ALA A 84 -4.19 1.67 17.80
C ALA A 84 -3.38 2.36 16.70
N ALA A 85 -3.66 3.63 16.40
CA ALA A 85 -2.88 4.43 15.45
C ALA A 85 -1.40 4.46 15.81
N ALA A 86 -1.05 4.70 17.09
CA ALA A 86 0.33 4.75 17.55
C ALA A 86 1.06 3.38 17.44
N ALA A 87 0.31 2.26 17.46
CA ALA A 87 0.85 0.91 17.33
C ALA A 87 1.15 0.51 15.88
N GLU A 88 0.66 1.28 14.89
CA GLU A 88 0.87 0.98 13.48
C GLU A 88 2.36 0.78 13.12
N PRO A 89 2.66 -0.15 12.19
CA PRO A 89 4.03 -0.40 11.76
C PRO A 89 4.60 0.79 10.97
N PRO A 90 5.93 0.91 10.84
CA PRO A 90 6.56 1.91 9.98
C PRO A 90 6.15 1.77 8.50
N SER A 91 6.13 2.90 7.72
CA SER A 91 6.58 4.25 8.05
C SER A 91 5.57 4.98 8.94
N LYS A 92 6.03 5.69 9.98
CA LYS A 92 5.17 6.44 10.90
C LYS A 92 5.88 7.69 11.45
N MET A 93 5.12 8.61 12.02
CA MET A 93 5.64 9.78 12.73
C MET A 93 6.11 9.42 14.14
N GLY A 94 5.47 8.43 14.76
CA GLY A 94 5.76 8.03 16.13
C GLY A 94 5.13 8.95 17.18
N PHE A 95 3.99 9.53 16.88
CA PHE A 95 3.22 10.31 17.86
C PHE A 95 2.76 9.45 19.02
N LYS A 96 2.71 10.05 20.21
CA LYS A 96 2.17 9.39 21.40
C LYS A 96 0.64 9.35 21.33
N PRO A 97 0.00 8.30 21.88
CA PRO A 97 -1.45 8.29 22.07
C PRO A 97 -1.94 9.57 22.76
N GLY A 98 -3.05 10.13 22.30
CA GLY A 98 -3.60 11.39 22.78
C GLY A 98 -3.03 12.64 22.10
N THR A 99 -2.00 12.53 21.27
CA THR A 99 -1.52 13.65 20.45
C THR A 99 -2.63 14.14 19.53
N GLN A 100 -2.84 15.44 19.46
CA GLN A 100 -3.79 16.06 18.54
C GLN A 100 -3.08 16.73 17.38
N ILE A 101 -3.58 16.52 16.17
CA ILE A 101 -3.10 17.13 14.94
C ILE A 101 -4.27 17.63 14.11
N THR A 102 -4.11 18.74 13.40
CA THR A 102 -5.14 19.21 12.47
C THR A 102 -5.22 18.31 11.24
N LEU A 103 -6.39 18.21 10.63
CA LEU A 103 -6.58 17.47 9.39
C LEU A 103 -5.61 17.96 8.29
N ASP A 104 -5.40 19.28 8.18
CA ASP A 104 -4.43 19.86 7.22
C ASP A 104 -3.01 19.28 7.40
N ASN A 105 -2.50 19.29 8.64
CA ASN A 105 -1.19 18.73 8.92
C ASN A 105 -1.16 17.20 8.70
N ALA A 106 -2.21 16.50 9.09
CA ALA A 106 -2.33 15.06 8.89
C ALA A 106 -2.25 14.68 7.39
N LEU A 107 -2.97 15.39 6.53
CA LEU A 107 -2.94 15.18 5.08
C LEU A 107 -1.54 15.44 4.51
N LYS A 108 -0.89 16.52 4.90
CA LYS A 108 0.51 16.81 4.49
C LYS A 108 1.46 15.70 4.92
N ILE A 109 1.32 15.21 6.15
CA ILE A 109 2.16 14.15 6.69
C ILE A 109 1.99 12.84 5.90
N ILE A 110 0.76 12.40 5.62
CA ILE A 110 0.55 11.14 4.90
C ILE A 110 1.04 11.23 3.45
N MET A 111 0.93 12.39 2.81
CA MET A 111 1.40 12.58 1.43
C MET A 111 2.93 12.67 1.32
N VAL A 112 3.61 13.28 2.30
CA VAL A 112 5.07 13.47 2.26
C VAL A 112 5.82 12.30 2.90
N LYS A 113 5.36 11.82 4.06
CA LYS A 113 6.04 10.80 4.88
C LYS A 113 5.44 9.41 4.71
N SER A 114 4.24 9.32 4.12
CA SER A 114 3.48 8.06 4.03
C SER A 114 3.21 7.42 5.40
N ALA A 115 2.98 8.22 6.43
CA ALA A 115 2.89 7.79 7.83
C ALA A 115 1.62 6.96 8.08
N ASN A 116 1.76 5.72 8.55
CA ASN A 116 0.67 4.79 8.82
C ASN A 116 -0.17 5.23 10.03
N ASP A 117 0.50 5.62 11.13
CA ASP A 117 -0.15 6.10 12.35
C ASP A 117 -1.07 7.31 12.09
N VAL A 118 -0.63 8.23 11.23
CA VAL A 118 -1.43 9.41 10.88
C VAL A 118 -2.57 9.05 9.91
N SER A 119 -2.33 8.14 8.96
CA SER A 119 -3.38 7.64 8.07
C SER A 119 -4.49 6.95 8.85
N TRP A 120 -4.12 6.15 9.86
CA TRP A 120 -5.06 5.50 10.78
C TRP A 120 -5.88 6.53 11.57
N ALA A 121 -5.21 7.54 12.16
CA ALA A 121 -5.88 8.60 12.89
C ALA A 121 -6.87 9.41 12.03
N ILE A 122 -6.58 9.61 10.73
CA ILE A 122 -7.54 10.22 9.79
C ILE A 122 -8.76 9.30 9.64
N GLY A 123 -8.56 8.00 9.41
CA GLY A 123 -9.64 7.03 9.25
C GLY A 123 -10.57 7.00 10.48
N GLU A 124 -10.01 6.91 11.69
CA GLU A 124 -10.80 6.94 12.94
C GLU A 124 -11.52 8.28 13.14
N GLY A 125 -10.84 9.39 12.91
CA GLY A 125 -11.38 10.72 13.16
C GLY A 125 -12.49 11.14 12.20
N LEU A 126 -12.45 10.64 10.96
CA LEU A 126 -13.45 10.97 9.93
C LEU A 126 -14.49 9.86 9.72
N GLY A 127 -14.11 8.61 9.91
CA GLY A 127 -14.98 7.44 9.69
C GLY A 127 -15.70 6.93 10.93
N GLY A 128 -15.34 7.43 12.12
CA GLY A 128 -15.91 6.99 13.41
C GLY A 128 -15.22 5.77 14.01
N SER A 129 -14.85 4.78 13.21
CA SER A 129 -13.93 3.69 13.56
C SER A 129 -13.44 3.02 12.28
N VAL A 130 -12.26 2.39 12.32
CA VAL A 130 -11.71 1.65 11.16
C VAL A 130 -12.59 0.45 10.81
N GLU A 131 -13.32 -0.10 11.78
CA GLU A 131 -14.27 -1.20 11.58
C GLU A 131 -15.56 -0.77 10.85
N ALA A 132 -15.86 0.53 10.83
CA ALA A 132 -17.02 1.08 10.13
C ALA A 132 -16.75 1.34 8.64
N SER A 133 -15.51 1.18 8.17
CA SER A 133 -15.20 1.29 6.74
C SER A 133 -15.53 -0.05 6.06
N PRO A 134 -16.48 -0.09 5.10
CA PRO A 134 -16.73 -1.32 4.35
C PRO A 134 -15.46 -1.68 3.57
N THR A 135 -15.02 -2.91 3.73
CA THR A 135 -13.95 -3.55 2.95
C THR A 135 -14.36 -3.70 1.49
#